data_67c1239edf7fadfff4c8d6c7fe7277ab
#
_entry.id   67c1239edf7fadfff4c8d6c7fe7277ab
#
_cell.length_a   1.000
_cell.length_b   1.000
_cell.length_c   1.000
_cell.angle_alpha   90.00
_cell.angle_beta   90.00
_cell.angle_gamma   90.00
#
_symmetry.space_group_name_H-M   'P 1'
#
loop_
_entity.id
_entity.type
_entity.pdbx_description
1 polymer ?
#
loop_
_entity_poly.entity_id
_entity_poly.type
_entity_poly.pdbx_seq_one_letter_code
_entity_poly.pdbx_strand_id
1 'polypeptide(L)'
;MPKKLYHMNEKIQLRFLKPRPSEYIRIRKECGFGEVSLKQSETCLDNSLFLVSIYDSENLIGFGRVVGDGVLCFYIADVLVSPKMVGKGIGKTIMKEL
;
A
#
# COMPACT_ATOMS: atom_id res chain seq x y z
N MET A 1 -4.13 8.06 -12.88
CA MET A 1 -3.89 7.02 -13.88
C MET A 1 -2.88 6.00 -13.35
N PRO A 2 -3.17 4.73 -13.46
CA PRO A 2 -2.22 3.73 -12.95
C PRO A 2 -0.95 3.68 -13.79
N LYS A 3 0.17 3.44 -13.11
CA LYS A 3 1.46 3.22 -13.77
C LYS A 3 1.72 1.73 -13.85
N LYS A 4 2.37 1.32 -14.92
CA LYS A 4 2.85 -0.05 -15.03
C LYS A 4 4.25 -0.13 -14.44
N LEU A 5 4.54 -1.24 -13.78
CA LEU A 5 5.88 -1.53 -13.26
C LEU A 5 6.65 -2.28 -14.35
N TYR A 6 7.73 -1.69 -14.84
CA TYR A 6 8.41 -2.17 -16.05
C TYR A 6 8.93 -3.59 -15.99
N HIS A 7 9.40 -4.05 -14.84
CA HIS A 7 9.94 -5.40 -14.76
C HIS A 7 8.92 -6.41 -14.31
N MET A 8 7.66 -6.01 -14.27
CA MET A 8 6.57 -6.87 -13.86
C MET A 8 5.72 -7.20 -15.07
N ASN A 9 4.85 -8.18 -14.94
CA ASN A 9 3.92 -8.48 -16.01
C ASN A 9 2.89 -7.36 -16.14
N GLU A 10 2.15 -7.34 -17.24
CA GLU A 10 1.20 -6.27 -17.54
C GLU A 10 0.03 -6.16 -16.56
N LYS A 11 -0.17 -7.18 -15.72
CA LYS A 11 -1.23 -7.20 -14.72
C LYS A 11 -0.86 -6.40 -13.48
N ILE A 12 0.39 -6.03 -13.32
CA ILE A 12 0.85 -5.27 -12.16
C ILE A 12 0.61 -3.80 -12.42
N GLN A 13 -0.16 -3.15 -11.54
CA GLN A 13 -0.50 -1.74 -11.67
C GLN A 13 -0.30 -1.01 -10.35
N LEU A 14 0.23 0.20 -10.44
CA LEU A 14 0.35 1.12 -9.31
C LEU A 14 -0.80 2.11 -9.39
N ARG A 15 -1.49 2.31 -8.27
CA ARG A 15 -2.65 3.22 -8.18
C ARG A 15 -2.52 4.09 -6.94
N PHE A 16 -2.94 5.34 -7.06
CA PHE A 16 -2.97 6.27 -5.92
C PHE A 16 -4.36 6.33 -5.30
N LEU A 17 -4.94 5.17 -5.07
CA LEU A 17 -6.29 5.02 -4.55
C LEU A 17 -6.27 4.17 -3.29
N LYS A 18 -7.20 4.45 -2.39
CA LYS A 18 -7.36 3.65 -1.17
C LYS A 18 -7.78 2.23 -1.55
N PRO A 19 -7.14 1.23 -0.94
CA PRO A 19 -7.63 -0.14 -1.06
C PRO A 19 -8.91 -0.28 -0.23
N ARG A 20 -9.63 -1.37 -0.43
CA ARG A 20 -10.74 -1.71 0.46
C ARG A 20 -10.18 -2.03 1.84
N PRO A 21 -10.89 -1.68 2.92
CA PRO A 21 -10.43 -2.01 4.28
C PRO A 21 -10.08 -3.49 4.46
N SER A 22 -10.85 -4.39 3.88
CA SER A 22 -10.56 -5.82 3.95
C SER A 22 -9.25 -6.20 3.31
N GLU A 23 -8.86 -5.53 2.22
CA GLU A 23 -7.58 -5.75 1.57
C GLU A 23 -6.42 -5.27 2.43
N TYR A 24 -6.60 -4.11 3.05
CA TYR A 24 -5.60 -3.54 3.95
C TYR A 24 -5.38 -4.45 5.16
N ILE A 25 -6.46 -4.93 5.77
CA ILE A 25 -6.38 -5.86 6.90
C ILE A 25 -5.60 -7.12 6.49
N ARG A 26 -5.91 -7.66 5.32
CA ARG A 26 -5.27 -8.87 4.83
C ARG A 26 -3.76 -8.68 4.62
N ILE A 27 -3.37 -7.62 3.92
CA ILE A 27 -1.95 -7.43 3.63
C ILE A 27 -1.14 -7.13 4.89
N ARG A 28 -1.72 -6.40 5.85
CA ARG A 28 -1.07 -6.20 7.15
C ARG A 28 -0.80 -7.53 7.84
N LYS A 29 -1.78 -8.40 7.85
CA LYS A 29 -1.67 -9.71 8.47
C LYS A 29 -0.62 -10.57 7.77
N GLU A 30 -0.61 -10.56 6.44
CA GLU A 30 0.38 -11.29 5.67
C GLU A 30 1.81 -10.83 5.96
N CYS A 31 1.98 -9.55 6.24
CA CYS A 31 3.28 -8.97 6.55
C CYS A 31 3.68 -9.10 8.03
N GLY A 32 2.86 -9.76 8.83
CA GLY A 32 3.18 -10.00 10.24
C GLY A 32 2.84 -8.87 11.18
N PHE A 33 2.07 -7.88 10.73
CA PHE A 33 1.59 -6.82 11.58
C PHE A 33 0.28 -7.23 12.25
N GLY A 34 -0.02 -6.63 13.40
CA GLY A 34 -1.19 -7.00 14.17
C GLY A 34 -2.50 -6.76 13.45
N GLU A 35 -3.56 -7.37 13.97
CA GLU A 35 -4.89 -7.20 13.41
C GLU A 35 -5.46 -5.83 13.76
N VAL A 36 -6.23 -5.28 12.84
CA VAL A 36 -7.01 -4.07 13.04
C VAL A 36 -8.44 -4.36 12.61
N SER A 37 -9.40 -3.65 13.21
CA SER A 37 -10.80 -3.82 12.87
C SER A 37 -11.13 -3.13 11.54
N LEU A 38 -12.29 -3.42 10.98
CA LEU A 38 -12.77 -2.71 9.80
C LEU A 38 -12.84 -1.22 10.06
N LYS A 39 -13.38 -0.82 11.20
CA LYS A 39 -13.52 0.60 11.57
C LYS A 39 -12.16 1.28 11.67
N GLN A 40 -11.21 0.63 12.33
CA GLN A 40 -9.85 1.16 12.43
C GLN A 40 -9.21 1.30 11.05
N SER A 41 -9.41 0.31 10.18
CA SER A 41 -8.87 0.35 8.83
C SER A 41 -9.45 1.50 8.02
N GLU A 42 -10.75 1.69 8.08
CA GLU A 42 -11.41 2.80 7.40
C GLU A 42 -10.82 4.13 7.87
N THR A 43 -10.69 4.29 9.19
CA THR A 43 -10.17 5.53 9.76
C THR A 43 -8.73 5.79 9.33
N CYS A 44 -7.88 4.76 9.40
CA CYS A 44 -6.49 4.88 8.97
C CYS A 44 -6.36 5.29 7.51
N LEU A 45 -7.11 4.64 6.65
CA LEU A 45 -7.02 4.92 5.21
C LEU A 45 -7.56 6.31 4.89
N ASP A 46 -8.67 6.69 5.52
CA ASP A 46 -9.28 8.00 5.29
C ASP A 46 -8.42 9.17 5.76
N ASN A 47 -7.62 8.94 6.80
CA ASN A 47 -6.76 9.99 7.36
C ASN A 47 -5.34 9.96 6.80
N SER A 48 -5.08 9.17 5.79
CA SER A 48 -3.77 9.17 5.13
C SER A 48 -3.64 10.40 4.25
N LEU A 49 -2.48 11.07 4.32
CA LEU A 49 -2.19 12.22 3.46
C LEU A 49 -1.94 11.78 2.03
N PHE A 50 -1.28 10.66 1.89
CA PHE A 50 -0.90 10.11 0.60
C PHE A 50 -0.82 8.60 0.72
N LEU A 51 -1.23 7.90 -0.31
CA LEU A 51 -1.09 6.46 -0.31
C LEU A 51 -0.90 5.94 -1.74
N VAL A 52 -0.28 4.78 -1.83
CA VAL A 52 -0.06 4.10 -3.08
C VAL A 52 -0.40 2.63 -2.91
N SER A 53 -1.14 2.09 -3.84
CA SER A 53 -1.55 0.69 -3.85
C SER A 53 -1.04 0.02 -5.10
N ILE A 54 -0.49 -1.18 -4.96
CA ILE A 54 0.00 -1.95 -6.09
C ILE A 54 -0.80 -3.23 -6.19
N TYR A 55 -1.37 -3.45 -7.36
CA TYR A 55 -2.24 -4.59 -7.63
C TYR A 55 -1.62 -5.51 -8.66
N ASP A 56 -1.80 -6.79 -8.46
CA ASP A 56 -1.59 -7.81 -9.48
C ASP A 56 -2.99 -8.28 -9.87
N SER A 57 -3.48 -7.81 -11.02
CA SER A 57 -4.87 -7.97 -11.42
C SER A 57 -5.81 -7.40 -10.35
N GLU A 58 -6.56 -8.22 -9.64
CA GLU A 58 -7.48 -7.80 -8.59
C GLU A 58 -6.89 -7.90 -7.18
N ASN A 59 -5.64 -8.37 -7.06
CA ASN A 59 -5.05 -8.63 -5.75
C ASN A 59 -4.12 -7.51 -5.31
N LEU A 60 -4.34 -6.97 -4.12
CA LEU A 60 -3.44 -5.99 -3.52
C LEU A 60 -2.17 -6.73 -3.07
N ILE A 61 -1.04 -6.36 -3.66
CA ILE A 61 0.24 -6.99 -3.37
C ILE A 61 1.26 -6.05 -2.75
N GLY A 62 0.99 -4.76 -2.77
CA GLY A 62 1.86 -3.77 -2.15
C GLY A 62 1.07 -2.55 -1.73
N PHE A 63 1.51 -1.88 -0.68
CA PHE A 63 0.82 -0.72 -0.17
C PHE A 63 1.77 0.17 0.63
N GLY A 64 1.63 1.48 0.46
CA GLY A 64 2.37 2.44 1.26
C GLY A 64 1.48 3.62 1.59
N ARG A 65 1.70 4.21 2.77
CA ARG A 65 0.95 5.41 3.14
C ARG A 65 1.76 6.35 4.01
N VAL A 66 1.44 7.61 3.89
CA VAL A 66 2.06 8.70 4.64
C VAL A 66 0.98 9.38 5.48
N VAL A 67 1.30 9.66 6.72
CA VAL A 67 0.43 10.42 7.62
C VAL A 67 1.20 11.63 8.13
N GLY A 68 0.51 12.56 8.76
CA GLY A 68 1.14 13.74 9.32
C GLY A 68 0.24 14.95 9.26
N ASP A 69 0.82 16.13 9.52
CA ASP A 69 0.04 17.37 9.47
C ASP A 69 -0.06 17.97 8.07
N GLY A 70 0.68 17.42 7.12
CA GLY A 70 0.63 17.90 5.74
C GLY A 70 1.45 19.15 5.47
N VAL A 71 2.17 19.65 6.46
CA VAL A 71 2.95 20.89 6.34
C VAL A 71 4.39 20.64 6.73
N LEU A 72 4.64 20.30 7.98
CA LEU A 72 5.99 20.11 8.51
C LEU A 72 6.29 18.65 8.83
N CYS A 73 5.30 17.87 9.16
CA CYS A 73 5.48 16.49 9.58
C CYS A 73 4.87 15.53 8.57
N PHE A 74 5.71 14.64 8.05
CA PHE A 74 5.30 13.57 7.16
C PHE A 74 5.93 12.28 7.68
N TYR A 75 5.10 11.30 7.96
CA TYR A 75 5.55 10.03 8.50
C TYR A 75 5.10 8.89 7.60
N ILE A 76 6.06 8.07 7.18
CA ILE A 76 5.74 6.86 6.40
C ILE A 76 5.26 5.82 7.39
N ALA A 77 3.95 5.60 7.40
CA ALA A 77 3.31 4.73 8.38
C ALA A 77 3.31 3.27 7.96
N ASP A 78 3.22 3.02 6.67
CA ASP A 78 3.20 1.67 6.13
C ASP A 78 4.03 1.57 4.87
N VAL A 79 4.81 0.49 4.76
CA VAL A 79 5.36 -0.01 3.49
C VAL A 79 5.19 -1.52 3.56
N LEU A 80 4.16 -2.03 2.90
CA LEU A 80 3.76 -3.43 2.99
C LEU A 80 3.92 -4.09 1.63
N VAL A 81 4.56 -5.25 1.62
CA VAL A 81 4.71 -6.05 0.40
C VAL A 81 4.29 -7.48 0.72
N SER A 82 3.37 -8.01 -0.09
CA SER A 82 2.94 -9.39 0.08
C SER A 82 4.16 -10.31 0.06
N PRO A 83 4.27 -11.28 0.99
CA PRO A 83 5.43 -12.18 1.04
C PRO A 83 5.72 -12.90 -0.28
N LYS A 84 4.72 -13.14 -1.09
CA LYS A 84 4.89 -13.79 -2.41
C LYS A 84 5.66 -12.91 -3.38
N MET A 85 5.69 -11.61 -3.15
CA MET A 85 6.22 -10.62 -4.07
C MET A 85 7.52 -9.98 -3.58
N VAL A 86 8.04 -10.45 -2.46
CA VAL A 86 9.29 -9.94 -1.92
C VAL A 86 10.45 -10.25 -2.88
N GLY A 87 11.36 -9.31 -3.04
CA GLY A 87 12.50 -9.47 -3.93
C GLY A 87 12.24 -9.05 -5.37
N LYS A 88 11.04 -8.52 -5.67
CA LYS A 88 10.68 -8.10 -7.02
C LYS A 88 10.67 -6.59 -7.20
N GLY A 89 11.21 -5.84 -6.24
CA GLY A 89 11.32 -4.40 -6.33
C GLY A 89 10.06 -3.62 -5.99
N ILE A 90 9.05 -4.27 -5.43
CA ILE A 90 7.78 -3.61 -5.10
C ILE A 90 7.96 -2.61 -3.96
N GLY A 91 8.64 -3.00 -2.89
CA GLY A 91 8.91 -2.10 -1.77
C GLY A 91 9.69 -0.87 -2.20
N LYS A 92 10.69 -1.07 -3.05
CA LYS A 92 11.49 0.02 -3.60
C LYS A 92 10.63 0.97 -4.42
N THR A 93 9.73 0.43 -5.23
CA THR A 93 8.79 1.23 -6.03
C THR A 93 7.87 2.04 -5.13
N ILE A 94 7.33 1.44 -4.06
CA ILE A 94 6.48 2.13 -3.09
C ILE A 94 7.25 3.31 -2.48
N MET A 95 8.45 3.07 -1.97
CA MET A 95 9.25 4.13 -1.35
C MET A 95 9.54 5.28 -2.32
N LYS A 96 9.75 4.95 -3.57
CA LYS A 96 10.04 5.95 -4.58
C LYS A 96 8.83 6.84 -4.85
N GLU A 97 7.61 6.31 -4.73
CA GLU A 97 6.39 7.06 -4.95
C GLU A 97 5.92 7.83 -3.70
N LEU A 98 6.37 7.42 -2.53
CA LEU A 98 6.08 8.15 -1.30
C LEU A 98 7.07 9.31 -1.15
#